data_6f48e1e61fd4204be37e994e9855d7eb
#
_entry.id   6f48e1e61fd4204be37e994e9855d7eb
#
_cell.length_a   1.000
_cell.length_b   1.000
_cell.length_c   1.000
_cell.angle_alpha   90.00
_cell.angle_beta   90.00
_cell.angle_gamma   90.00
#
_symmetry.space_group_name_H-M   'P 1'
#
loop_
_entity.id
_entity.type
_entity.pdbx_description
1 polymer ?
#
loop_
_entity_poly.entity_id
_entity_poly.type
_entity_poly.pdbx_seq_one_letter_code
_entity_poly.pdbx_strand_id
1 'polypeptide(L)'
;MLDQLRAMGVFACVVEKNSFSGAARELGITTSAVSQQIRSLEQGMDAVLLHRSTRKLSLTEAGQAFFHSCQEMISAAERGKIRINQLRDDLIGDLRIASTPELCANHIISS
;
A
#
# COMPACT_ATOMS: atom_id res chain seq x y z
N MET A 1 -6.05 -12.76 -5.48
CA MET A 1 -5.04 -12.39 -4.48
C MET A 1 -4.53 -10.97 -4.64
N LEU A 2 -4.02 -10.62 -5.83
CA LEU A 2 -3.49 -9.26 -6.05
C LEU A 2 -4.58 -8.19 -5.95
N ASP A 3 -5.80 -8.51 -6.39
CA ASP A 3 -6.91 -7.56 -6.29
C ASP A 3 -7.24 -7.26 -4.84
N GLN A 4 -7.14 -8.26 -3.97
CA GLN A 4 -7.37 -8.07 -2.54
C GLN A 4 -6.27 -7.22 -1.91
N LEU A 5 -5.02 -7.39 -2.33
CA LEU A 5 -3.92 -6.58 -1.82
C LEU A 5 -4.11 -5.10 -2.17
N ARG A 6 -4.58 -4.83 -3.39
CA ARG A 6 -4.89 -3.46 -3.78
C ARG A 6 -6.00 -2.87 -2.92
N ALA A 7 -7.08 -3.65 -2.73
CA ALA A 7 -8.20 -3.21 -1.91
C ALA A 7 -7.78 -2.98 -0.46
N MET A 8 -6.86 -3.80 0.06
CA MET A 8 -6.31 -3.60 1.40
C MET A 8 -5.58 -2.26 1.51
N GLY A 9 -4.81 -1.90 0.49
CA GLY A 9 -4.13 -0.62 0.44
C GLY A 9 -5.11 0.55 0.39
N VAL A 10 -6.18 0.40 -0.40
CA VAL A 10 -7.24 1.41 -0.47
C VAL A 10 -7.93 1.57 0.87
N PHE A 11 -8.25 0.45 1.52
CA PHE A 11 -8.89 0.46 2.83
C PHE A 11 -8.02 1.17 3.87
N ALA A 12 -6.73 0.86 3.91
CA ALA A 12 -5.81 1.50 4.84
C ALA A 12 -5.76 3.01 4.60
N CYS A 13 -5.76 3.43 3.34
CA CYS A 13 -5.73 4.84 2.98
C CYS A 13 -7.00 5.56 3.47
N VAL A 14 -8.17 4.93 3.30
CA VAL A 14 -9.44 5.50 3.78
C VAL A 14 -9.40 5.69 5.29
N VAL A 15 -8.90 4.70 6.01
CA VAL A 15 -8.82 4.78 7.47
C VAL A 15 -7.86 5.90 7.90
N GLU A 16 -6.69 5.97 7.28
CA GLU A 16 -5.69 6.99 7.62
C GLU A 16 -6.17 8.39 7.31
N LYS A 17 -6.84 8.60 6.18
CA LYS A 17 -7.40 9.90 5.81
C LYS A 17 -8.72 10.19 6.51
N ASN A 18 -9.34 9.17 7.08
CA ASN A 18 -10.67 9.25 7.68
C ASN A 18 -11.69 9.84 6.69
N SER A 19 -11.54 9.49 5.41
CA SER A 19 -12.35 10.08 4.35
C SER A 19 -12.20 9.28 3.06
N PHE A 20 -13.33 8.96 2.42
CA PHE A 20 -13.33 8.33 1.10
C PHE A 20 -12.78 9.27 0.05
N SER A 21 -13.19 10.53 0.08
CA SER A 21 -12.71 11.52 -0.89
C SER A 21 -11.24 11.85 -0.69
N GLY A 22 -10.78 11.86 0.57
CA GLY A 22 -9.36 12.06 0.86
C GLY A 22 -8.51 10.94 0.32
N ALA A 23 -8.96 9.70 0.49
CA ALA A 23 -8.27 8.54 -0.05
C ALA A 23 -8.25 8.56 -1.57
N ALA A 24 -9.38 8.90 -2.20
CA ALA A 24 -9.48 8.99 -3.65
C ALA A 24 -8.46 9.98 -4.21
N ARG A 25 -8.34 11.13 -3.57
CA ARG A 25 -7.38 12.17 -3.97
C ARG A 25 -5.95 11.68 -3.84
N GLU A 26 -5.64 11.05 -2.72
CA GLU A 26 -4.30 10.50 -2.47
C GLU A 26 -3.92 9.44 -3.49
N LEU A 27 -4.86 8.57 -3.83
CA LEU A 27 -4.62 7.45 -4.72
C LEU A 27 -4.80 7.78 -6.20
N GLY A 28 -5.32 8.96 -6.51
CA GLY A 28 -5.55 9.37 -7.89
C GLY A 28 -6.66 8.60 -8.57
N ILE A 29 -7.68 8.18 -7.84
CA ILE A 29 -8.84 7.47 -8.37
C ILE A 29 -10.11 8.19 -7.92
N THR A 30 -11.25 7.74 -8.44
CA THR A 30 -12.53 8.36 -8.07
C THR A 30 -12.99 7.87 -6.70
N THR A 31 -13.83 8.66 -6.05
CA THR A 31 -14.44 8.26 -4.78
C THR A 31 -15.29 7.00 -4.96
N SER A 32 -15.97 6.89 -6.10
CA SER A 32 -16.74 5.70 -6.43
C SER A 32 -15.86 4.46 -6.52
N ALA A 33 -14.67 4.60 -7.10
CA ALA A 33 -13.72 3.49 -7.22
C ALA A 33 -13.25 3.06 -5.83
N VAL A 34 -12.96 4.00 -4.94
CA VAL A 34 -12.57 3.70 -3.56
C VAL A 34 -13.69 2.92 -2.88
N SER A 35 -14.92 3.40 -2.97
CA SER A 35 -16.07 2.76 -2.35
C SER A 35 -16.28 1.36 -2.87
N GLN A 36 -16.11 1.16 -4.18
CA GLN A 36 -16.26 -0.15 -4.81
C GLN A 36 -15.19 -1.13 -4.36
N GLN A 37 -13.95 -0.66 -4.24
CA GLN A 37 -12.85 -1.49 -3.76
C GLN A 37 -13.11 -1.99 -2.34
N ILE A 38 -13.58 -1.12 -1.47
CA ILE A 38 -13.87 -1.49 -0.09
C ILE A 38 -15.06 -2.45 -0.01
N ARG A 39 -16.08 -2.20 -0.80
CA ARG A 39 -17.26 -3.06 -0.85
C ARG A 39 -16.88 -4.46 -1.33
N SER A 40 -16.04 -4.53 -2.35
CA SER A 40 -15.54 -5.79 -2.88
C SER A 40 -14.72 -6.54 -1.81
N LEU A 41 -13.90 -5.82 -1.08
CA LEU A 41 -13.11 -6.39 0.01
C LEU A 41 -13.99 -6.97 1.10
N GLU A 42 -15.00 -6.21 1.52
CA GLU A 42 -15.96 -6.66 2.54
C GLU A 42 -16.72 -7.89 2.08
N GLN A 43 -17.14 -7.92 0.82
CA GLN A 43 -17.85 -9.07 0.27
C GLN A 43 -16.96 -10.30 0.20
N GLY A 44 -15.72 -10.13 -0.21
CA GLY A 44 -14.77 -11.24 -0.30
C GLY A 44 -14.46 -11.87 1.06
N MET A 45 -14.52 -11.08 2.12
CA MET A 45 -14.25 -11.54 3.48
C MET A 45 -15.51 -11.87 4.27
N ASP A 46 -16.68 -11.56 3.70
CA ASP A 46 -17.96 -11.68 4.39
C ASP A 46 -17.93 -10.97 5.75
N ALA A 47 -17.42 -9.76 5.75
CA ALA A 47 -17.28 -8.96 6.96
C ALA A 47 -17.48 -7.48 6.65
N VAL A 48 -18.11 -6.76 7.55
CA VAL A 48 -18.23 -5.31 7.46
C VAL A 48 -17.04 -4.69 8.18
N LEU A 49 -16.30 -3.88 7.47
CA LEU A 49 -15.07 -3.27 8.00
C LEU A 49 -15.31 -1.84 8.47
N LEU A 50 -16.24 -1.13 7.85
CA LEU A 50 -16.51 0.26 8.14
C LEU A 50 -17.98 0.46 8.47
N HIS A 51 -18.24 1.24 9.51
CA HIS A 51 -19.58 1.77 9.79
C HIS A 51 -19.79 2.97 8.88
N ARG A 52 -20.82 2.93 8.07
CA ARG A 52 -21.12 4.01 7.12
C ARG A 52 -22.29 4.81 7.61
N SER A 53 -22.08 5.59 8.66
CA SER A 53 -23.08 6.56 9.05
C SER A 53 -22.82 7.87 8.31
N THR A 54 -23.86 8.69 8.16
CA THR A 54 -23.80 9.92 7.38
C THR A 54 -22.85 10.96 7.94
N ARG A 55 -22.43 10.81 9.18
CA ARG A 55 -21.64 11.85 9.86
C ARG A 55 -20.21 11.44 10.19
N LYS A 56 -19.95 10.15 10.31
CA LYS A 56 -18.65 9.74 10.82
C LYS A 56 -18.26 8.39 10.29
N LEU A 57 -17.09 8.35 9.72
CA LEU A 57 -16.48 7.11 9.28
C LEU A 57 -15.82 6.48 10.51
N SER A 58 -16.14 5.24 10.79
CA SER A 58 -15.53 4.54 11.91
C SER A 58 -15.33 3.07 11.56
N LEU A 59 -14.37 2.45 12.22
CA LEU A 59 -14.06 1.04 12.02
C LEU A 59 -14.98 0.16 12.86
N THR A 60 -15.40 -0.96 12.27
CA THR A 60 -15.97 -2.06 13.05
C THR A 60 -14.83 -2.76 13.80
N GLU A 61 -15.17 -3.67 14.70
CA GLU A 61 -14.16 -4.50 15.36
C GLU A 61 -13.35 -5.30 14.33
N ALA A 62 -14.03 -5.87 13.34
CA ALA A 62 -13.38 -6.57 12.25
C ALA A 62 -12.47 -5.63 11.45
N GLY A 63 -12.95 -4.42 11.17
CA GLY A 63 -12.17 -3.43 10.45
C GLY A 63 -10.92 -3.01 11.19
N GLN A 64 -11.02 -2.87 12.50
CA GLN A 64 -9.88 -2.50 13.33
C GLN A 64 -8.79 -3.58 13.31
N ALA A 65 -9.20 -4.82 13.46
CA ALA A 65 -8.26 -5.96 13.39
C ALA A 65 -7.61 -6.05 12.00
N PHE A 66 -8.42 -5.91 10.97
CA PHE A 66 -7.94 -6.02 9.60
C PHE A 66 -7.04 -4.84 9.20
N PHE A 67 -7.35 -3.65 9.69
CA PHE A 67 -6.52 -2.48 9.43
C PHE A 67 -5.10 -2.69 9.94
N HIS A 68 -4.96 -3.31 11.11
CA HIS A 68 -3.64 -3.65 11.64
C HIS A 68 -2.85 -4.53 10.67
N SER A 69 -3.49 -5.54 10.11
CA SER A 69 -2.86 -6.40 9.11
C SER A 69 -2.49 -5.64 7.84
N CYS A 70 -3.35 -4.71 7.42
CA CYS A 70 -3.05 -3.88 6.25
C CYS A 70 -1.83 -3.00 6.49
N GLN A 71 -1.70 -2.45 7.68
CA GLN A 71 -0.53 -1.65 8.05
C GLN A 71 0.75 -2.48 8.03
N GLU A 72 0.68 -3.70 8.52
CA GLU A 72 1.82 -4.61 8.48
C GLU A 72 2.25 -4.91 7.04
N MET A 73 1.27 -5.15 6.17
CA MET A 73 1.51 -5.42 4.76
C MET A 73 2.22 -4.24 4.09
N ILE A 74 1.70 -3.03 4.29
CA ILE A 74 2.25 -1.82 3.70
C ILE A 74 3.65 -1.56 4.24
N SER A 75 3.84 -1.70 5.56
CA SER A 75 5.15 -1.51 6.18
C SER A 75 6.18 -2.51 5.65
N ALA A 76 5.77 -3.75 5.45
CA ALA A 76 6.65 -4.76 4.89
C ALA A 76 7.09 -4.40 3.47
N ALA A 77 6.15 -3.92 2.65
CA ALA A 77 6.45 -3.49 1.29
C ALA A 77 7.40 -2.29 1.27
N GLU A 78 7.18 -1.34 2.17
CA GLU A 78 8.03 -0.15 2.27
C GLU A 78 9.45 -0.53 2.73
N ARG A 79 9.55 -1.44 3.70
CA ARG A 79 10.86 -1.93 4.14
C ARG A 79 11.61 -2.61 2.98
N GLY A 80 10.88 -3.34 2.14
CA GLY A 80 11.48 -3.96 0.97
C GLY A 80 12.05 -2.93 0.00
N LYS A 81 11.32 -1.84 -0.23
CA LYS A 81 11.78 -0.76 -1.09
C LYS A 81 13.03 -0.08 -0.52
N ILE A 82 13.03 0.17 0.77
CA ILE A 82 14.17 0.79 1.45
C ILE A 82 15.39 -0.10 1.32
N ARG A 83 15.22 -1.41 1.51
CA ARG A 83 16.30 -2.37 1.41
C ARG A 83 16.91 -2.38 -0.01
N ILE A 84 16.07 -2.34 -1.02
CA ILE A 84 16.53 -2.30 -2.41
C ILE A 84 17.28 -1.01 -2.70
N ASN A 85 16.78 0.11 -2.21
CA ASN A 85 17.46 1.39 -2.38
C ASN A 85 18.83 1.39 -1.69
N GLN A 86 18.92 0.80 -0.49
CA GLN A 86 20.20 0.68 0.22
C GLN A 86 21.19 -0.18 -0.56
N LEU A 87 20.74 -1.32 -1.08
CA LEU A 87 21.59 -2.18 -1.89
C LEU A 87 22.10 -1.49 -3.15
N ARG A 88 21.24 -0.69 -3.78
CA ARG A 88 21.62 0.08 -4.95
C ARG A 88 22.67 1.13 -4.61
N ASP A 89 22.48 1.84 -3.51
CA ASP A 89 23.40 2.87 -3.07
C ASP A 89 24.75 2.26 -2.69
N ASP A 90 24.75 1.13 -2.02
CA ASP A 90 25.97 0.42 -1.65
C ASP A 90 26.70 -0.05 -2.92
N LEU A 91 25.96 -0.58 -3.88
CA LEU A 91 26.53 -1.02 -5.15
C LEU A 91 27.16 0.14 -5.92
N ILE A 92 26.47 1.27 -5.97
CA ILE A 92 27.00 2.46 -6.63
C ILE A 92 28.26 2.96 -5.92
N GLY A 93 28.29 2.92 -4.59
CA GLY A 93 29.46 3.27 -3.81
C GLY A 93 30.65 2.40 -4.15
N ASP A 94 30.43 1.10 -4.20
CA ASP A 94 31.47 0.14 -4.58
C ASP A 94 31.96 0.38 -6.01
N LEU A 95 31.04 0.68 -6.92
CA LEU A 95 31.36 0.92 -8.32
C LEU A 95 32.13 2.21 -8.53
N ARG A 96 31.95 3.20 -7.69
CA ARG A 96 32.78 4.40 -7.74
C ARG A 96 34.23 4.11 -7.49
N ILE A 97 34.51 3.10 -6.68
CA ILE A 97 35.87 2.69 -6.37
C ILE A 97 36.41 1.76 -7.42
N ALA A 98 35.60 0.81 -7.89
CA ALA A 98 36.01 -0.24 -8.80
C ALA A 98 35.59 -0.03 -10.24
N SER A 99 34.68 0.84 -10.47
CA SER A 99 34.09 1.40 -11.69
C SER A 99 33.91 0.55 -12.94
N THR A 100 32.70 0.04 -13.14
CA THR A 100 32.18 -0.13 -14.49
C THR A 100 30.71 0.25 -14.49
N PRO A 101 30.33 1.31 -15.22
CA PRO A 101 28.92 1.69 -15.34
C PRO A 101 28.03 0.58 -15.87
N GLU A 102 28.59 -0.27 -16.73
CA GLU A 102 27.87 -1.42 -17.27
C GLU A 102 27.42 -2.38 -16.20
N LEU A 103 28.27 -2.68 -15.25
CA LEU A 103 27.93 -3.59 -14.15
C LEU A 103 26.79 -3.03 -13.33
N CYS A 104 26.82 -1.73 -13.07
CA CYS A 104 25.77 -1.04 -12.33
C CYS A 104 24.44 -1.11 -13.08
N ALA A 105 24.46 -0.83 -14.39
CA ALA A 105 23.27 -0.86 -15.22
C ALA A 105 22.66 -2.25 -15.29
N ASN A 106 23.47 -3.27 -15.49
CA ASN A 106 23.00 -4.65 -15.55
C ASN A 106 22.38 -5.08 -14.23
N HIS A 107 22.97 -4.70 -13.14
CA HIS A 107 22.47 -5.06 -11.83
C HIS A 107 21.12 -4.39 -11.53
N ILE A 108 20.98 -3.14 -11.90
CA ILE A 108 19.73 -2.40 -11.70
C ILE A 108 18.62 -2.98 -12.58
N ILE A 109 18.94 -3.32 -13.81
CA ILE A 109 17.96 -3.86 -14.76
C ILE A 109 17.50 -5.26 -14.34
N SER A 110 18.39 -6.07 -13.81
CA SER A 110 18.08 -7.45 -13.44
C SER A 110 17.24 -7.53 -12.17
N SER A 111 17.12 -6.46 -11.42
CA SER A 111 16.27 -6.44 -10.25
C SER A 111 14.86 -5.96 -10.57
#